data_70f6086cfb5a1eee5cfe1462c5dbbe6d
#
_entry.id   70f6086cfb5a1eee5cfe1462c5dbbe6d
#
_cell.length_a   1.000
_cell.length_b   1.000
_cell.length_c   1.000
_cell.angle_alpha   90.00
_cell.angle_beta   90.00
_cell.angle_gamma   90.00
#
_symmetry.space_group_name_H-M   'P 1'
#
loop_
_entity.id
_entity.type
_entity.pdbx_description
1 polymer ?
#
loop_
_entity_poly.entity_id
_entity_poly.type
_entity_poly.pdbx_seq_one_letter_code
_entity_poly.pdbx_strand_id
1 'polypeptide(L)'
;MIEYKMCPHCVMDTKSDPSIVFESNGKCERCNMYENTIEESWNHGYNHEIELQSLIMKIKKEGKGKKYDCLVGLSGGFDSTYVLHEAVTQWGLRPLVFHVDSGLDLPLGVQNVNAICNKLGVDLRVAKIDQEDMRNFQLAMFRTGMACLDIPQDHAFVQMVEQYAVDNGIKYILNGENISTEAYTNPAYWHTKFGGGTTDTVFINDVLRKHSPAPLKHYKFTNTYRRKIWLPLIKGIKVVKPLNLIPYNYKEIKKILFDEYGYIAYPQKHFESLITKFLEGWWYPKRFGYDVRNHQLSSLVVTGQMTREEAIACLAKPSVSEEEGCEMFKQVANYLRISEEELQLYFDMPLGKYQDYKHGNIWPINLGIKIMFLLGKEKRVRCLLYTSPSPRDGLLSR
;
A
#
# COMPACT_ATOMS: atom_id res chain seq x y z
N MET A 1 -24.05 -19.83 -9.56
CA MET A 1 -22.76 -19.87 -8.83
C MET A 1 -21.67 -19.75 -9.89
N ILE A 2 -20.66 -18.91 -9.64
CA ILE A 2 -19.50 -18.82 -10.53
C ILE A 2 -18.68 -20.09 -10.32
N GLU A 3 -18.35 -20.78 -11.43
CA GLU A 3 -17.49 -21.95 -11.38
C GLU A 3 -16.12 -21.60 -10.82
N TYR A 4 -15.59 -22.42 -9.91
CA TYR A 4 -14.25 -22.19 -9.37
C TYR A 4 -13.20 -22.41 -10.45
N LYS A 5 -12.36 -21.40 -10.66
CA LYS A 5 -11.24 -21.46 -11.58
C LYS A 5 -10.06 -20.69 -11.01
N MET A 6 -8.90 -21.32 -10.97
CA MET A 6 -7.64 -20.69 -10.59
C MET A 6 -6.75 -20.50 -11.84
N CYS A 7 -6.04 -19.40 -11.91
CA CYS A 7 -5.12 -19.14 -13.00
C CYS A 7 -3.98 -20.18 -13.06
N PRO A 8 -3.69 -20.76 -14.24
CA PRO A 8 -2.61 -21.74 -14.36
C PRO A 8 -1.22 -21.11 -14.24
N HIS A 9 -1.10 -19.80 -14.34
CA HIS A 9 0.19 -19.07 -14.31
C HIS A 9 0.48 -18.42 -12.96
N CYS A 10 -0.51 -17.81 -12.31
CA CYS A 10 -0.42 -17.29 -10.94
C CYS A 10 -1.43 -18.01 -10.01
N VAL A 11 -1.77 -17.41 -8.87
CA VAL A 11 -2.73 -18.00 -7.92
C VAL A 11 -4.01 -17.16 -7.74
N MET A 12 -4.29 -16.23 -8.67
CA MET A 12 -5.59 -15.54 -8.71
C MET A 12 -6.71 -16.52 -9.08
N ASP A 13 -7.86 -16.41 -8.44
CA ASP A 13 -8.99 -17.29 -8.66
C ASP A 13 -10.34 -16.56 -8.63
N THR A 14 -11.40 -17.27 -9.09
CA THR A 14 -12.78 -16.76 -9.13
C THR A 14 -13.44 -16.69 -7.76
N LYS A 15 -12.88 -17.31 -6.73
CA LYS A 15 -13.39 -17.22 -5.35
C LYS A 15 -13.00 -15.89 -4.73
N SER A 16 -11.71 -15.53 -4.84
CA SER A 16 -11.19 -14.29 -4.30
C SER A 16 -11.53 -13.07 -5.16
N ASP A 17 -11.59 -13.23 -6.49
CA ASP A 17 -12.03 -12.16 -7.39
C ASP A 17 -13.09 -12.71 -8.38
N PRO A 18 -14.37 -12.64 -8.01
CA PRO A 18 -15.44 -13.07 -8.90
C PRO A 18 -15.53 -12.31 -10.23
N SER A 19 -14.87 -11.17 -10.33
CA SER A 19 -14.83 -10.34 -11.54
C SER A 19 -13.63 -10.63 -12.45
N ILE A 20 -12.76 -11.58 -12.05
CA ILE A 20 -11.54 -11.89 -12.81
C ILE A 20 -11.88 -12.53 -14.16
N VAL A 21 -11.25 -12.04 -15.21
CA VAL A 21 -11.43 -12.55 -16.56
C VAL A 21 -10.28 -13.49 -16.93
N PHE A 22 -10.61 -14.65 -17.52
CA PHE A 22 -9.63 -15.54 -18.12
C PHE A 22 -9.69 -15.40 -19.64
N GLU A 23 -8.55 -15.15 -20.25
CA GLU A 23 -8.43 -14.95 -21.68
C GLU A 23 -8.27 -16.28 -22.45
N SER A 24 -8.26 -16.23 -23.78
CA SER A 24 -8.18 -17.42 -24.66
C SER A 24 -6.93 -18.27 -24.44
N ASN A 25 -5.83 -17.66 -23.97
CA ASN A 25 -4.59 -18.37 -23.61
C ASN A 25 -4.67 -19.09 -22.23
N GLY A 26 -5.82 -19.02 -21.55
CA GLY A 26 -6.07 -19.62 -20.24
C GLY A 26 -5.56 -18.78 -19.05
N LYS A 27 -4.70 -17.77 -19.26
CA LYS A 27 -4.21 -16.89 -18.20
C LYS A 27 -5.30 -15.91 -17.78
N CYS A 28 -5.21 -15.43 -16.54
CA CYS A 28 -6.08 -14.33 -16.11
C CYS A 28 -5.62 -12.99 -16.74
N GLU A 29 -6.54 -12.04 -16.85
CA GLU A 29 -6.29 -10.69 -17.38
C GLU A 29 -5.11 -9.97 -16.70
N ARG A 30 -4.87 -10.26 -15.41
CA ARG A 30 -3.77 -9.65 -14.64
C ARG A 30 -2.41 -10.17 -15.07
N CYS A 31 -2.29 -11.48 -15.36
CA CYS A 31 -1.07 -12.03 -15.93
C CYS A 31 -0.77 -11.41 -17.30
N ASN A 32 -1.78 -11.34 -18.17
CA ASN A 32 -1.60 -10.74 -19.49
C ASN A 32 -1.28 -9.24 -19.40
N MET A 33 -1.89 -8.51 -18.48
CA MET A 33 -1.55 -7.11 -18.22
C MET A 33 -0.10 -6.98 -17.72
N TYR A 34 0.33 -7.84 -16.79
CA TYR A 34 1.69 -7.84 -16.28
C TYR A 34 2.70 -8.07 -17.42
N GLU A 35 2.56 -9.13 -18.18
CA GLU A 35 3.46 -9.48 -19.28
C GLU A 35 3.53 -8.40 -20.37
N ASN A 36 2.36 -7.91 -20.80
CA ASN A 36 2.29 -6.96 -21.93
C ASN A 36 2.56 -5.49 -21.56
N THR A 37 2.62 -5.16 -20.28
CA THR A 37 2.68 -3.74 -19.87
C THR A 37 3.76 -3.49 -18.82
N ILE A 38 3.77 -4.28 -17.75
CA ILE A 38 4.66 -4.06 -16.61
C ILE A 38 6.04 -4.65 -16.91
N GLU A 39 6.11 -5.92 -17.27
CA GLU A 39 7.35 -6.65 -17.48
C GLU A 39 8.16 -6.04 -18.64
N GLU A 40 7.50 -5.71 -19.76
CA GLU A 40 8.13 -5.07 -20.92
C GLU A 40 8.80 -3.73 -20.54
N SER A 41 8.17 -2.96 -19.63
CA SER A 41 8.64 -1.64 -19.25
C SER A 41 9.61 -1.65 -18.05
N TRP A 42 9.47 -2.62 -17.16
CA TRP A 42 10.26 -2.75 -15.94
C TRP A 42 11.42 -3.73 -16.09
N ASN A 43 11.28 -4.78 -16.91
CA ASN A 43 12.28 -5.81 -17.19
C ASN A 43 12.85 -6.44 -15.91
N HIS A 44 12.08 -7.37 -15.33
CA HIS A 44 12.42 -8.09 -14.10
C HIS A 44 13.88 -8.62 -14.13
N GLY A 45 14.63 -8.34 -13.07
CA GLY A 45 16.03 -8.74 -12.93
C GLY A 45 17.03 -7.86 -13.69
N TYR A 46 16.58 -6.87 -14.48
CA TYR A 46 17.47 -5.88 -15.05
C TYR A 46 17.92 -4.89 -13.97
N ASN A 47 19.22 -4.62 -13.95
CA ASN A 47 19.80 -3.63 -13.06
C ASN A 47 19.73 -2.25 -13.71
N HIS A 48 18.85 -1.39 -13.19
CA HIS A 48 18.71 0.01 -13.61
C HIS A 48 19.75 0.93 -12.92
N GLU A 49 21.00 0.50 -12.89
CA GLU A 49 22.09 1.19 -12.17
C GLU A 49 22.22 2.66 -12.58
N ILE A 50 22.13 2.97 -13.86
CA ILE A 50 22.28 4.34 -14.38
C ILE A 50 21.15 5.22 -13.86
N GLU A 51 19.91 4.76 -13.89
CA GLU A 51 18.75 5.46 -13.39
C GLU A 51 18.82 5.64 -11.87
N LEU A 52 19.25 4.61 -11.15
CA LEU A 52 19.44 4.63 -9.70
C LEU A 52 20.50 5.67 -9.31
N GLN A 53 21.68 5.62 -9.93
CA GLN A 53 22.76 6.58 -9.65
C GLN A 53 22.34 8.01 -9.98
N SER A 54 21.63 8.21 -11.10
CA SER A 54 21.06 9.52 -11.43
C SER A 54 20.06 10.02 -10.36
N LEU A 55 19.24 9.11 -9.83
CA LEU A 55 18.29 9.45 -8.75
C LEU A 55 19.03 9.82 -7.46
N ILE A 56 20.00 9.00 -7.04
CA ILE A 56 20.81 9.23 -5.83
C ILE A 56 21.54 10.57 -5.91
N MET A 57 22.18 10.87 -7.05
CA MET A 57 22.85 12.16 -7.25
C MET A 57 21.90 13.34 -7.12
N LYS A 58 20.68 13.23 -7.66
CA LYS A 58 19.65 14.28 -7.52
C LYS A 58 19.22 14.45 -6.06
N ILE A 59 19.01 13.35 -5.32
CA ILE A 59 18.64 13.38 -3.90
C ILE A 59 19.75 14.07 -3.09
N LYS A 60 21.01 13.67 -3.26
CA LYS A 60 22.17 14.29 -2.59
C LYS A 60 22.32 15.76 -2.94
N LYS A 61 22.11 16.14 -4.20
CA LYS A 61 22.16 17.55 -4.63
C LYS A 61 21.11 18.40 -3.92
N GLU A 62 19.87 17.93 -3.84
CA GLU A 62 18.76 18.63 -3.17
C GLU A 62 18.93 18.67 -1.64
N GLY A 63 19.63 17.69 -1.07
CA GLY A 63 19.98 17.60 0.35
C GLY A 63 21.25 18.38 0.74
N LYS A 64 21.99 18.95 -0.23
CA LYS A 64 23.23 19.64 0.05
C LYS A 64 23.00 20.83 1.02
N GLY A 65 23.77 20.86 2.11
CA GLY A 65 23.66 21.87 3.16
C GLY A 65 22.49 21.66 4.13
N LYS A 66 21.70 20.61 3.96
CA LYS A 66 20.62 20.23 4.88
C LYS A 66 21.05 19.07 5.80
N LYS A 67 20.33 18.90 6.91
CA LYS A 67 20.56 17.77 7.82
C LYS A 67 20.23 16.44 7.16
N TYR A 68 19.16 16.40 6.34
CA TYR A 68 18.66 15.19 5.68
C TYR A 68 18.60 15.37 4.16
N ASP A 69 18.87 14.30 3.42
CA ASP A 69 18.76 14.24 1.97
C ASP A 69 17.35 13.87 1.51
N CYS A 70 16.70 13.00 2.28
CA CYS A 70 15.39 12.45 1.98
C CYS A 70 14.62 12.07 3.24
N LEU A 71 13.36 11.71 3.07
CA LEU A 71 12.49 11.14 4.09
C LEU A 71 12.17 9.71 3.71
N VAL A 72 12.20 8.79 4.67
CA VAL A 72 11.75 7.40 4.53
C VAL A 72 10.56 7.19 5.45
N GLY A 73 9.39 6.85 4.87
CA GLY A 73 8.25 6.37 5.64
C GLY A 73 8.49 4.93 6.07
N LEU A 74 8.52 4.65 7.37
CA LEU A 74 8.83 3.33 7.91
C LEU A 74 7.64 2.78 8.68
N SER A 75 6.99 1.76 8.13
CA SER A 75 5.85 1.08 8.77
C SER A 75 6.26 -0.04 9.75
N GLY A 76 7.51 -0.49 9.70
CA GLY A 76 7.97 -1.73 10.33
C GLY A 76 7.76 -2.96 9.45
N GLY A 77 7.16 -2.78 8.28
CA GLY A 77 7.03 -3.80 7.25
C GLY A 77 8.33 -4.02 6.47
N PHE A 78 8.38 -5.13 5.77
CA PHE A 78 9.56 -5.66 5.09
C PHE A 78 10.18 -4.68 4.07
N ASP A 79 9.38 -4.19 3.12
CA ASP A 79 9.84 -3.37 2.00
C ASP A 79 10.34 -1.98 2.46
N SER A 80 9.62 -1.34 3.38
CA SER A 80 10.03 -0.03 3.93
C SER A 80 11.33 -0.14 4.75
N THR A 81 11.51 -1.25 5.46
CA THR A 81 12.74 -1.54 6.20
C THR A 81 13.92 -1.74 5.24
N TYR A 82 13.71 -2.45 4.13
CA TYR A 82 14.76 -2.66 3.14
C TYR A 82 15.15 -1.37 2.39
N VAL A 83 14.18 -0.51 2.05
CA VAL A 83 14.49 0.83 1.50
C VAL A 83 15.40 1.62 2.44
N LEU A 84 15.15 1.58 3.74
CA LEU A 84 15.97 2.29 4.71
C LEU A 84 17.38 1.70 4.77
N HIS A 85 17.52 0.37 4.76
CA HIS A 85 18.80 -0.32 4.67
C HIS A 85 19.60 0.16 3.46
N GLU A 86 19.04 0.06 2.26
CA GLU A 86 19.66 0.46 1.01
C GLU A 86 20.04 1.96 1.01
N ALA A 87 19.13 2.82 1.47
CA ALA A 87 19.34 4.26 1.50
C ALA A 87 20.60 4.65 2.28
N VAL A 88 20.84 3.99 3.41
CA VAL A 88 21.97 4.31 4.29
C VAL A 88 23.23 3.57 3.86
N THR A 89 23.14 2.23 3.67
CA THR A 89 24.33 1.37 3.53
C THR A 89 24.88 1.37 2.11
N GLN A 90 24.03 1.36 1.10
CA GLN A 90 24.45 1.26 -0.31
C GLN A 90 24.46 2.62 -1.01
N TRP A 91 23.46 3.46 -0.76
CA TRP A 91 23.35 4.74 -1.47
C TRP A 91 24.02 5.90 -0.71
N GLY A 92 24.38 5.69 0.54
CA GLY A 92 25.05 6.71 1.39
C GLY A 92 24.23 7.98 1.50
N LEU A 93 22.92 7.85 1.65
CA LEU A 93 21.97 8.93 1.93
C LEU A 93 21.85 9.16 3.43
N ARG A 94 21.40 10.35 3.79
CA ARG A 94 21.08 10.76 5.17
C ARG A 94 19.57 10.89 5.31
N PRO A 95 18.83 9.78 5.50
CA PRO A 95 17.39 9.86 5.63
C PRO A 95 16.97 10.38 7.01
N LEU A 96 15.87 11.14 7.04
CA LEU A 96 15.02 11.22 8.21
C LEU A 96 14.00 10.10 8.11
N VAL A 97 13.89 9.28 9.15
CA VAL A 97 12.88 8.24 9.24
C VAL A 97 11.63 8.80 9.90
N PHE A 98 10.48 8.55 9.27
CA PHE A 98 9.20 9.01 9.76
C PHE A 98 8.24 7.82 9.91
N HIS A 99 7.82 7.58 11.13
CA HIS A 99 6.85 6.56 11.48
C HIS A 99 5.54 7.21 11.94
N VAL A 100 4.42 6.70 11.46
CA VAL A 100 3.09 7.18 11.85
C VAL A 100 2.43 6.11 12.73
N ASP A 101 2.31 6.43 14.00
CA ASP A 101 1.64 5.59 15.00
C ASP A 101 0.12 5.79 14.91
N SER A 102 -0.57 4.77 14.44
CA SER A 102 -2.04 4.73 14.37
C SER A 102 -2.69 4.38 15.71
N GLY A 103 -1.91 3.99 16.71
CA GLY A 103 -2.39 3.42 17.97
C GLY A 103 -2.81 1.95 17.85
N LEU A 104 -2.52 1.33 16.71
CA LEU A 104 -2.86 -0.06 16.37
C LEU A 104 -1.64 -0.86 15.95
N ASP A 105 -0.45 -0.29 16.10
CA ASP A 105 0.80 -0.97 15.78
C ASP A 105 1.02 -2.15 16.71
N LEU A 106 1.36 -3.30 16.13
CA LEU A 106 1.72 -4.47 16.92
C LEU A 106 3.13 -4.31 17.52
N PRO A 107 3.40 -4.86 18.71
CA PRO A 107 4.70 -4.72 19.37
C PRO A 107 5.89 -5.11 18.49
N LEU A 108 5.73 -6.10 17.64
CA LEU A 108 6.75 -6.55 16.70
C LEU A 108 7.09 -5.47 15.65
N GLY A 109 6.09 -4.70 15.17
CA GLY A 109 6.32 -3.59 14.26
C GLY A 109 7.19 -2.51 14.88
N VAL A 110 6.82 -2.10 16.08
CA VAL A 110 7.60 -1.13 16.86
C VAL A 110 9.02 -1.62 17.15
N GLN A 111 9.18 -2.91 17.48
CA GLN A 111 10.49 -3.53 17.69
C GLN A 111 11.33 -3.47 16.42
N ASN A 112 10.80 -3.87 15.25
CA ASN A 112 11.51 -3.84 13.98
C ASN A 112 11.94 -2.42 13.60
N VAL A 113 11.05 -1.42 13.76
CA VAL A 113 11.36 0.00 13.51
C VAL A 113 12.52 0.46 14.37
N ASN A 114 12.46 0.21 15.67
CA ASN A 114 13.52 0.65 16.59
C ASN A 114 14.85 -0.07 16.33
N ALA A 115 14.82 -1.37 16.04
CA ALA A 115 16.02 -2.17 15.80
C ALA A 115 16.83 -1.60 14.61
N ILE A 116 16.19 -1.37 13.47
CA ILE A 116 16.91 -0.83 12.30
C ILE A 116 17.34 0.61 12.51
N CYS A 117 16.50 1.48 13.09
CA CYS A 117 16.86 2.89 13.31
C CYS A 117 18.05 3.02 14.25
N ASN A 118 18.08 2.26 15.34
CA ASN A 118 19.19 2.26 16.30
C ASN A 118 20.48 1.74 15.67
N LYS A 119 20.40 0.63 14.92
CA LYS A 119 21.58 0.02 14.28
C LYS A 119 22.20 0.95 13.22
N LEU A 120 21.37 1.62 12.44
CA LEU A 120 21.83 2.56 11.41
C LEU A 120 22.17 3.97 11.96
N GLY A 121 21.83 4.27 13.20
CA GLY A 121 22.08 5.58 13.81
C GLY A 121 21.30 6.72 13.13
N VAL A 122 20.11 6.44 12.62
CA VAL A 122 19.27 7.41 11.92
C VAL A 122 18.25 8.08 12.84
N ASP A 123 17.91 9.32 12.54
CA ASP A 123 16.89 10.05 13.29
C ASP A 123 15.49 9.51 12.97
N LEU A 124 14.80 8.99 13.99
CA LEU A 124 13.40 8.59 13.93
C LEU A 124 12.49 9.68 14.47
N ARG A 125 11.44 10.00 13.73
CA ARG A 125 10.31 10.82 14.16
C ARG A 125 9.05 9.99 14.15
N VAL A 126 8.38 9.94 15.30
CA VAL A 126 7.08 9.25 15.44
C VAL A 126 6.00 10.32 15.54
N ALA A 127 5.02 10.23 14.67
CA ALA A 127 3.84 11.09 14.69
C ALA A 127 2.61 10.23 15.01
N LYS A 128 1.76 10.73 15.90
CA LYS A 128 0.55 10.01 16.34
C LYS A 128 -0.68 10.57 15.67
N ILE A 129 -1.55 9.69 15.21
CA ILE A 129 -2.88 10.04 14.76
C ILE A 129 -3.75 10.29 16.01
N ASP A 130 -4.62 11.30 15.97
CA ASP A 130 -5.61 11.48 17.03
C ASP A 130 -6.51 10.24 17.13
N GLN A 131 -6.49 9.60 18.28
CA GLN A 131 -7.12 8.30 18.48
C GLN A 131 -8.65 8.36 18.47
N GLU A 132 -9.24 9.50 18.85
CA GLU A 132 -10.70 9.65 18.78
C GLU A 132 -11.16 9.83 17.34
N ASP A 133 -10.47 10.67 16.58
CA ASP A 133 -10.74 10.87 15.16
C ASP A 133 -10.51 9.58 14.36
N MET A 134 -9.43 8.83 14.66
CA MET A 134 -9.14 7.57 14.02
C MET A 134 -10.24 6.53 14.27
N ARG A 135 -10.71 6.40 15.53
CA ARG A 135 -11.83 5.51 15.86
C ARG A 135 -13.12 5.90 15.16
N ASN A 136 -13.45 7.19 15.18
CA ASN A 136 -14.66 7.69 14.54
C ASN A 136 -14.66 7.45 13.04
N PHE A 137 -13.52 7.63 12.40
CA PHE A 137 -13.38 7.36 10.97
C PHE A 137 -13.42 5.86 10.69
N GLN A 138 -12.71 5.05 11.47
CA GLN A 138 -12.71 3.60 11.29
C GLN A 138 -14.12 3.02 11.49
N LEU A 139 -14.85 3.49 12.49
CA LEU A 139 -16.23 3.09 12.73
C LEU A 139 -17.15 3.51 11.58
N ALA A 140 -16.98 4.72 11.05
CA ALA A 140 -17.71 5.16 9.87
C ALA A 140 -17.48 4.23 8.67
N MET A 141 -16.25 3.74 8.48
CA MET A 141 -15.95 2.79 7.40
C MET A 141 -16.63 1.43 7.64
N PHE A 142 -16.58 0.87 8.83
CA PHE A 142 -17.29 -0.39 9.13
C PHE A 142 -18.80 -0.29 8.83
N ARG A 143 -19.42 0.84 9.16
CA ARG A 143 -20.85 1.11 8.92
C ARG A 143 -21.21 1.22 7.43
N THR A 144 -20.23 1.30 6.54
CA THR A 144 -20.49 1.28 5.08
C THR A 144 -20.79 -0.12 4.55
N GLY A 145 -20.37 -1.17 5.24
CA GLY A 145 -20.43 -2.55 4.75
C GLY A 145 -19.52 -2.85 3.56
N MET A 146 -18.66 -1.90 3.15
CA MET A 146 -17.72 -2.05 2.03
C MET A 146 -16.43 -2.76 2.45
N ALA A 147 -15.61 -3.12 1.45
CA ALA A 147 -14.34 -3.80 1.67
C ALA A 147 -13.20 -2.82 2.04
N CYS A 148 -13.13 -1.62 1.52
CA CYS A 148 -12.00 -0.68 1.69
C CYS A 148 -11.90 -0.10 3.12
N LEU A 149 -11.73 -0.93 4.13
CA LEU A 149 -11.73 -0.53 5.54
C LEU A 149 -10.39 0.05 6.02
N ASP A 150 -9.32 -0.07 5.22
CA ASP A 150 -7.98 0.45 5.54
C ASP A 150 -7.84 1.96 5.28
N ILE A 151 -8.79 2.58 4.59
CA ILE A 151 -8.74 3.99 4.19
C ILE A 151 -8.38 4.95 5.34
N PRO A 152 -8.91 4.83 6.57
CA PRO A 152 -8.58 5.76 7.64
C PRO A 152 -7.09 5.79 7.97
N GLN A 153 -6.45 4.64 8.04
CA GLN A 153 -5.04 4.51 8.35
C GLN A 153 -4.16 4.96 7.17
N ASP A 154 -4.43 4.42 5.99
CA ASP A 154 -3.65 4.70 4.77
C ASP A 154 -3.68 6.18 4.39
N HIS A 155 -4.85 6.79 4.49
CA HIS A 155 -5.01 8.22 4.21
C HIS A 155 -4.16 9.08 5.16
N ALA A 156 -4.18 8.77 6.47
CA ALA A 156 -3.39 9.48 7.46
C ALA A 156 -1.90 9.30 7.21
N PHE A 157 -1.43 8.08 6.93
CA PHE A 157 -0.02 7.80 6.65
C PHE A 157 0.49 8.64 5.48
N VAL A 158 -0.22 8.63 4.38
CA VAL A 158 0.12 9.41 3.19
C VAL A 158 0.13 10.90 3.51
N GLN A 159 -0.90 11.41 4.15
CA GLN A 159 -1.04 12.83 4.48
C GLN A 159 0.07 13.31 5.40
N MET A 160 0.37 12.58 6.48
CA MET A 160 1.33 13.00 7.49
C MET A 160 2.77 12.94 6.98
N VAL A 161 3.14 11.89 6.23
CA VAL A 161 4.47 11.78 5.60
C VAL A 161 4.69 12.92 4.59
N GLU A 162 3.71 13.18 3.72
CA GLU A 162 3.80 14.24 2.73
C GLU A 162 3.83 15.63 3.36
N GLN A 163 3.01 15.87 4.38
CA GLN A 163 3.00 17.15 5.09
C GLN A 163 4.32 17.39 5.82
N TYR A 164 4.85 16.36 6.48
CA TYR A 164 6.13 16.48 7.17
C TYR A 164 7.27 16.82 6.21
N ALA A 165 7.29 16.23 5.02
CA ALA A 165 8.26 16.59 3.98
C ALA A 165 8.12 18.05 3.53
N VAL A 166 6.88 18.57 3.40
CA VAL A 166 6.61 19.98 3.09
C VAL A 166 7.17 20.89 4.17
N ASP A 167 6.84 20.60 5.43
CA ASP A 167 7.17 21.46 6.58
C ASP A 167 8.69 21.54 6.82
N ASN A 168 9.41 20.47 6.48
CA ASN A 168 10.86 20.39 6.67
C ASN A 168 11.67 20.65 5.37
N GLY A 169 11.01 21.01 4.27
CA GLY A 169 11.67 21.31 3.00
C GLY A 169 12.40 20.13 2.37
N ILE A 170 12.01 18.89 2.72
CA ILE A 170 12.57 17.66 2.16
C ILE A 170 11.92 17.40 0.80
N LYS A 171 12.74 17.21 -0.24
CA LYS A 171 12.26 17.11 -1.62
C LYS A 171 12.00 15.69 -2.11
N TYR A 172 12.54 14.68 -1.43
CA TYR A 172 12.38 13.28 -1.80
C TYR A 172 11.84 12.46 -0.65
N ILE A 173 10.78 11.73 -0.92
CA ILE A 173 10.22 10.70 -0.04
C ILE A 173 10.51 9.35 -0.70
N LEU A 174 11.25 8.47 -0.01
CA LEU A 174 11.51 7.12 -0.47
C LEU A 174 10.40 6.21 0.05
N ASN A 175 9.74 5.51 -0.87
CA ASN A 175 8.65 4.60 -0.59
C ASN A 175 9.10 3.16 -0.90
N GLY A 176 8.75 2.21 -0.01
CA GLY A 176 9.06 0.79 -0.15
C GLY A 176 8.19 0.03 -1.14
N GLU A 177 7.11 0.63 -1.63
CA GLU A 177 6.29 0.00 -2.68
C GLU A 177 7.16 -0.42 -3.86
N ASN A 178 6.98 -1.66 -4.33
CA ASN A 178 7.74 -2.19 -5.46
C ASN A 178 6.94 -3.22 -6.26
N ILE A 179 7.30 -3.37 -7.53
CA ILE A 179 6.62 -4.28 -8.45
C ILE A 179 6.84 -5.74 -8.05
N SER A 180 8.00 -6.07 -7.49
CA SER A 180 8.33 -7.46 -7.15
C SER A 180 7.34 -8.08 -6.17
N THR A 181 6.79 -7.28 -5.27
CA THR A 181 5.81 -7.73 -4.25
C THR A 181 4.39 -7.21 -4.46
N GLU A 182 4.20 -6.21 -5.35
CA GLU A 182 2.93 -5.50 -5.55
C GLU A 182 2.57 -5.31 -7.04
N ALA A 183 2.97 -6.24 -7.90
CA ALA A 183 2.57 -6.22 -9.32
C ALA A 183 1.04 -6.30 -9.48
N TYR A 184 0.38 -7.01 -8.57
CA TYR A 184 -1.07 -7.12 -8.53
C TYR A 184 -1.64 -6.35 -7.35
N THR A 185 -2.85 -5.84 -7.53
CA THR A 185 -3.57 -5.04 -6.54
C THR A 185 -4.91 -5.68 -6.19
N ASN A 186 -5.59 -5.16 -5.19
CA ASN A 186 -6.92 -5.58 -4.78
C ASN A 186 -7.93 -5.62 -5.96
N PRO A 187 -9.01 -6.42 -5.85
CA PRO A 187 -10.05 -6.51 -6.87
C PRO A 187 -10.62 -5.16 -7.27
N ALA A 188 -11.00 -5.02 -8.55
CA ALA A 188 -11.50 -3.75 -9.09
C ALA A 188 -12.79 -3.26 -8.42
N TYR A 189 -13.63 -4.18 -7.92
CA TYR A 189 -14.89 -3.81 -7.24
C TYR A 189 -14.68 -3.22 -5.84
N TRP A 190 -13.46 -3.31 -5.28
CA TRP A 190 -13.10 -2.67 -4.02
C TRP A 190 -12.80 -1.19 -4.18
N HIS A 191 -12.45 -0.79 -5.39
CA HIS A 191 -12.05 0.57 -5.71
C HIS A 191 -12.99 1.18 -6.73
N THR A 192 -12.95 2.48 -6.81
CA THR A 192 -13.67 3.20 -7.84
C THR A 192 -13.03 2.96 -9.20
N LYS A 193 -13.83 2.98 -10.25
CA LYS A 193 -13.32 3.04 -11.62
C LYS A 193 -12.33 4.19 -11.88
N PHE A 194 -12.22 5.13 -10.93
CA PHE A 194 -11.46 6.37 -11.06
C PHE A 194 -10.24 6.45 -10.14
N GLY A 195 -9.89 5.36 -9.44
CA GLY A 195 -8.61 5.23 -8.72
C GLY A 195 -8.39 6.20 -7.56
N GLY A 196 -9.46 6.78 -7.00
CA GLY A 196 -9.36 7.80 -5.97
C GLY A 196 -9.45 7.31 -4.52
N GLY A 197 -9.76 6.01 -4.29
CA GLY A 197 -10.21 5.47 -3.00
C GLY A 197 -9.58 6.09 -1.76
N THR A 198 -8.31 5.82 -1.50
CA THR A 198 -7.61 6.29 -0.30
C THR A 198 -7.45 7.83 -0.25
N THR A 199 -7.45 8.54 -1.37
CA THR A 199 -7.29 10.00 -1.43
C THR A 199 -8.48 10.74 -2.04
N ASP A 200 -9.60 10.05 -2.23
CA ASP A 200 -10.87 10.65 -2.65
C ASP A 200 -11.59 11.30 -1.47
N THR A 201 -11.27 12.56 -1.21
CA THR A 201 -11.90 13.30 -0.10
C THR A 201 -13.38 13.58 -0.31
N VAL A 202 -13.90 13.51 -1.53
CA VAL A 202 -15.35 13.63 -1.79
C VAL A 202 -16.05 12.38 -1.26
N PHE A 203 -15.50 11.21 -1.57
CA PHE A 203 -15.97 9.93 -1.05
C PHE A 203 -15.84 9.87 0.47
N ILE A 204 -14.65 10.16 1.02
CA ILE A 204 -14.39 10.14 2.46
C ILE A 204 -15.37 11.05 3.20
N ASN A 205 -15.56 12.28 2.74
CA ASN A 205 -16.47 13.22 3.37
C ASN A 205 -17.94 12.77 3.31
N ASP A 206 -18.37 12.11 2.22
CA ASP A 206 -19.74 11.58 2.14
C ASP A 206 -19.95 10.40 3.10
N VAL A 207 -18.94 9.52 3.26
CA VAL A 207 -18.94 8.44 4.25
C VAL A 207 -19.00 9.02 5.67
N LEU A 208 -18.12 9.94 6.00
CA LEU A 208 -18.08 10.57 7.33
C LEU A 208 -19.39 11.28 7.67
N ARG A 209 -19.96 12.01 6.72
CA ARG A 209 -21.24 12.71 6.91
C ARG A 209 -22.40 11.74 7.20
N LYS A 210 -22.39 10.55 6.57
CA LYS A 210 -23.47 9.56 6.70
C LYS A 210 -23.31 8.65 7.93
N HIS A 211 -22.07 8.33 8.30
CA HIS A 211 -21.78 7.21 9.20
C HIS A 211 -20.92 7.56 10.42
N SER A 212 -20.21 8.69 10.43
CA SER A 212 -19.35 9.04 11.56
C SER A 212 -20.21 9.39 12.79
N PRO A 213 -19.88 8.85 13.99
CA PRO A 213 -20.58 9.21 15.22
C PRO A 213 -20.35 10.66 15.64
N ALA A 214 -19.22 11.25 15.26
CA ALA A 214 -18.87 12.64 15.53
C ALA A 214 -17.99 13.23 14.43
N PRO A 215 -17.97 14.57 14.26
CA PRO A 215 -17.03 15.23 13.35
C PRO A 215 -15.58 14.98 13.78
N LEU A 216 -14.69 14.76 12.80
CA LEU A 216 -13.25 14.67 13.06
C LEU A 216 -12.67 16.06 13.31
N LYS A 217 -11.93 16.23 14.42
CA LYS A 217 -11.42 17.55 14.87
C LYS A 217 -9.96 17.79 14.46
N HIS A 218 -9.14 16.77 14.54
CA HIS A 218 -7.67 16.85 14.39
C HIS A 218 -7.17 16.10 13.18
N TYR A 219 -7.96 15.20 12.59
CA TYR A 219 -7.61 14.42 11.43
C TYR A 219 -7.43 15.32 10.20
N LYS A 220 -6.26 15.20 9.55
CA LYS A 220 -5.93 16.02 8.38
C LYS A 220 -6.16 15.23 7.10
N PHE A 221 -6.68 15.93 6.09
CA PHE A 221 -7.00 15.33 4.80
C PHE A 221 -5.98 15.75 3.72
N THR A 222 -5.71 14.83 2.81
CA THR A 222 -5.05 15.07 1.53
C THR A 222 -5.97 14.61 0.40
N ASN A 223 -5.73 15.09 -0.81
CA ASN A 223 -6.51 14.67 -1.95
C ASN A 223 -5.64 14.43 -3.18
N THR A 224 -6.21 13.78 -4.20
CA THR A 224 -5.51 13.40 -5.41
C THR A 224 -4.90 14.60 -6.14
N TYR A 225 -5.56 15.77 -6.17
CA TYR A 225 -5.01 16.99 -6.79
C TYR A 225 -3.79 17.51 -6.05
N ARG A 226 -3.85 17.54 -4.70
CA ARG A 226 -2.70 17.93 -3.88
C ARG A 226 -1.51 17.00 -4.18
N ARG A 227 -1.72 15.70 -4.20
CA ARG A 227 -0.66 14.69 -4.41
C ARG A 227 -0.08 14.71 -5.83
N LYS A 228 -0.92 14.79 -6.85
CA LYS A 228 -0.50 14.66 -8.26
C LYS A 228 -0.06 15.97 -8.90
N ILE A 229 -0.50 17.12 -8.37
CA ILE A 229 -0.23 18.44 -8.95
C ILE A 229 0.56 19.32 -7.96
N TRP A 230 -0.02 19.59 -6.79
CA TRP A 230 0.56 20.58 -5.89
C TRP A 230 1.91 20.15 -5.28
N LEU A 231 2.01 18.93 -4.79
CA LEU A 231 3.25 18.40 -4.21
C LEU A 231 4.40 18.38 -5.24
N PRO A 232 4.27 17.73 -6.43
CA PRO A 232 5.39 17.65 -7.36
C PRO A 232 5.66 18.96 -8.11
N LEU A 233 4.63 19.72 -8.52
CA LEU A 233 4.83 20.89 -9.38
C LEU A 233 5.06 22.18 -8.58
N ILE A 234 4.39 22.36 -7.45
CA ILE A 234 4.49 23.60 -6.65
C ILE A 234 5.52 23.44 -5.52
N LYS A 235 5.50 22.33 -4.80
CA LYS A 235 6.45 22.08 -3.71
C LYS A 235 7.74 21.40 -4.15
N GLY A 236 7.76 20.82 -5.36
CA GLY A 236 8.89 20.07 -5.90
C GLY A 236 9.21 18.80 -5.12
N ILE A 237 8.22 18.26 -4.38
CA ILE A 237 8.37 17.04 -3.60
C ILE A 237 8.05 15.83 -4.49
N LYS A 238 8.92 14.84 -4.46
CA LYS A 238 8.82 13.63 -5.26
C LYS A 238 8.77 12.41 -4.36
N VAL A 239 7.75 11.60 -4.50
CA VAL A 239 7.67 10.28 -3.89
C VAL A 239 8.23 9.28 -4.90
N VAL A 240 9.32 8.61 -4.54
CA VAL A 240 10.05 7.70 -5.43
C VAL A 240 10.03 6.27 -4.89
N LYS A 241 10.06 5.29 -5.79
CA LYS A 241 10.03 3.85 -5.49
C LYS A 241 11.35 3.21 -5.91
N PRO A 242 12.45 3.43 -5.16
CA PRO A 242 13.79 3.07 -5.61
C PRO A 242 14.02 1.56 -5.69
N LEU A 243 13.24 0.74 -4.97
CA LEU A 243 13.34 -0.72 -5.06
C LEU A 243 13.01 -1.26 -6.46
N ASN A 244 12.32 -0.50 -7.30
CA ASN A 244 12.09 -0.86 -8.70
C ASN A 244 13.34 -0.68 -9.59
N LEU A 245 14.43 -0.10 -9.07
CA LEU A 245 15.66 0.15 -9.79
C LEU A 245 16.80 -0.80 -9.42
N ILE A 246 16.57 -1.69 -8.47
CA ILE A 246 17.57 -2.66 -8.01
C ILE A 246 17.06 -4.08 -8.23
N PRO A 247 17.97 -5.04 -8.40
CA PRO A 247 17.58 -6.45 -8.32
C PRO A 247 16.94 -6.74 -6.98
N TYR A 248 15.76 -7.35 -7.01
CA TYR A 248 15.01 -7.66 -5.81
C TYR A 248 14.90 -9.17 -5.63
N ASN A 249 15.43 -9.68 -4.52
CA ASN A 249 15.30 -11.09 -4.12
C ASN A 249 14.72 -11.16 -2.72
N TYR A 250 13.45 -11.54 -2.62
CA TYR A 250 12.73 -11.59 -1.35
C TYR A 250 13.43 -12.46 -0.28
N LYS A 251 13.97 -13.63 -0.68
CA LYS A 251 14.61 -14.57 0.25
C LYS A 251 15.94 -14.01 0.78
N GLU A 252 16.73 -13.41 -0.10
CA GLU A 252 18.02 -12.77 0.28
C GLU A 252 17.80 -11.55 1.17
N ILE A 253 16.85 -10.69 0.81
CA ILE A 253 16.50 -9.50 1.59
C ILE A 253 16.05 -9.89 2.99
N LYS A 254 15.22 -10.93 3.11
CA LYS A 254 14.77 -11.45 4.40
C LYS A 254 15.94 -11.89 5.27
N LYS A 255 16.94 -12.54 4.67
CA LYS A 255 18.15 -12.97 5.36
C LYS A 255 18.98 -11.75 5.80
N ILE A 256 19.21 -10.78 4.92
CA ILE A 256 19.95 -9.55 5.25
C ILE A 256 19.30 -8.82 6.43
N LEU A 257 17.99 -8.61 6.39
CA LEU A 257 17.29 -7.90 7.45
C LEU A 257 17.32 -8.65 8.79
N PHE A 258 17.25 -9.97 8.76
CA PHE A 258 17.40 -10.78 9.96
C PHE A 258 18.82 -10.72 10.51
N ASP A 259 19.83 -10.99 9.70
CA ASP A 259 21.23 -11.07 10.12
C ASP A 259 21.75 -9.71 10.63
N GLU A 260 21.41 -8.62 9.96
CA GLU A 260 21.94 -7.29 10.29
C GLU A 260 21.17 -6.59 11.42
N TYR A 261 19.86 -6.79 11.51
CA TYR A 261 18.98 -6.01 12.41
C TYR A 261 18.19 -6.85 13.40
N GLY A 262 18.24 -8.18 13.29
CA GLY A 262 17.34 -9.05 14.04
C GLY A 262 15.87 -8.87 13.64
N TYR A 263 15.63 -8.41 12.40
CA TYR A 263 14.26 -8.21 11.89
C TYR A 263 13.48 -9.50 11.90
N ILE A 264 12.32 -9.49 12.54
CA ILE A 264 11.43 -10.64 12.59
C ILE A 264 10.33 -10.42 11.54
N ALA A 265 10.32 -11.29 10.51
CA ALA A 265 9.32 -11.22 9.46
C ALA A 265 7.94 -11.65 9.97
N TYR A 266 6.91 -10.97 9.49
CA TYR A 266 5.52 -11.35 9.74
C TYR A 266 5.13 -12.59 8.91
N PRO A 267 4.12 -13.35 9.36
CA PRO A 267 3.60 -14.47 8.58
C PRO A 267 3.03 -14.05 7.22
N GLN A 268 2.53 -12.83 7.14
CA GLN A 268 1.97 -12.23 5.93
C GLN A 268 2.36 -10.74 5.86
N LYS A 269 2.43 -10.19 4.65
CA LYS A 269 2.63 -8.77 4.40
C LYS A 269 1.51 -7.94 5.08
N HIS A 270 1.85 -6.76 5.58
CA HIS A 270 0.96 -5.80 6.25
C HIS A 270 0.47 -6.20 7.66
N PHE A 271 1.04 -7.26 8.26
CA PHE A 271 0.67 -7.68 9.62
C PHE A 271 1.40 -6.91 10.73
N GLU A 272 1.91 -5.73 10.42
CA GLU A 272 2.47 -4.81 11.43
C GLU A 272 1.42 -4.05 12.25
N SER A 273 0.19 -3.97 11.77
CA SER A 273 -0.95 -3.29 12.42
C SER A 273 -2.05 -4.29 12.79
N LEU A 274 -2.63 -4.14 14.00
CA LEU A 274 -3.75 -4.97 14.45
C LEU A 274 -4.94 -4.88 13.50
N ILE A 275 -5.31 -3.68 13.08
CA ILE A 275 -6.48 -3.50 12.22
C ILE A 275 -6.25 -4.14 10.85
N THR A 276 -5.08 -3.94 10.24
CA THR A 276 -4.78 -4.53 8.93
C THR A 276 -4.70 -6.05 9.01
N LYS A 277 -4.06 -6.59 10.08
CA LYS A 277 -4.02 -8.04 10.31
C LYS A 277 -5.41 -8.62 10.48
N PHE A 278 -6.29 -7.96 11.24
CA PHE A 278 -7.67 -8.36 11.41
C PHE A 278 -8.46 -8.33 10.09
N LEU A 279 -8.34 -7.23 9.33
CA LEU A 279 -9.05 -7.06 8.07
C LEU A 279 -8.58 -8.06 7.01
N GLU A 280 -7.30 -8.11 6.73
CA GLU A 280 -6.72 -8.96 5.67
C GLU A 280 -6.71 -10.45 6.06
N GLY A 281 -6.45 -10.76 7.32
CA GLY A 281 -6.30 -12.14 7.79
C GLY A 281 -7.60 -12.84 8.14
N TRP A 282 -8.63 -12.11 8.55
CA TRP A 282 -9.87 -12.69 9.06
C TRP A 282 -11.14 -12.09 8.46
N TRP A 283 -11.31 -10.75 8.51
CA TRP A 283 -12.54 -10.09 8.09
C TRP A 283 -12.84 -10.25 6.60
N TYR A 284 -11.88 -9.93 5.74
CA TYR A 284 -12.07 -9.99 4.29
C TYR A 284 -12.28 -11.43 3.77
N PRO A 285 -11.48 -12.42 4.20
CA PRO A 285 -11.72 -13.81 3.80
C PRO A 285 -13.10 -14.32 4.20
N LYS A 286 -13.58 -13.96 5.40
CA LYS A 286 -14.85 -14.45 5.92
C LYS A 286 -16.07 -13.72 5.34
N ARG A 287 -15.98 -12.39 5.28
CA ARG A 287 -17.12 -11.57 4.86
C ARG A 287 -17.26 -11.47 3.35
N PHE A 288 -16.15 -11.34 2.63
CA PHE A 288 -16.15 -11.11 1.17
C PHE A 288 -15.67 -12.33 0.37
N GLY A 289 -15.22 -13.39 1.03
CA GLY A 289 -14.59 -14.55 0.37
C GLY A 289 -13.23 -14.22 -0.24
N TYR A 290 -12.65 -13.05 0.02
CA TYR A 290 -11.42 -12.57 -0.57
C TYR A 290 -10.22 -12.78 0.35
N ASP A 291 -9.32 -13.65 -0.05
CA ASP A 291 -8.01 -13.79 0.58
C ASP A 291 -7.01 -12.86 -0.10
N VAL A 292 -6.55 -11.84 0.64
CA VAL A 292 -5.60 -10.82 0.17
C VAL A 292 -4.30 -11.46 -0.34
N ARG A 293 -3.92 -12.62 0.20
CA ARG A 293 -2.73 -13.36 -0.24
C ARG A 293 -2.78 -13.77 -1.71
N ASN A 294 -3.97 -13.92 -2.31
CA ASN A 294 -4.07 -14.29 -3.72
C ASN A 294 -3.34 -13.29 -4.62
N HIS A 295 -3.52 -11.99 -4.43
CA HIS A 295 -2.82 -11.00 -5.26
C HIS A 295 -1.37 -10.77 -4.79
N GLN A 296 -1.08 -10.84 -3.49
CA GLN A 296 0.28 -10.72 -2.95
C GLN A 296 1.18 -11.84 -3.45
N LEU A 297 0.73 -13.10 -3.29
CA LEU A 297 1.48 -14.28 -3.76
C LEU A 297 1.53 -14.35 -5.29
N SER A 298 0.46 -13.95 -5.99
CA SER A 298 0.49 -13.83 -7.45
C SER A 298 1.56 -12.85 -7.92
N SER A 299 1.76 -11.74 -7.22
CA SER A 299 2.84 -10.79 -7.52
C SER A 299 4.21 -11.45 -7.38
N LEU A 300 4.44 -12.20 -6.29
CA LEU A 300 5.70 -12.94 -6.10
C LEU A 300 5.92 -14.02 -7.15
N VAL A 301 4.86 -14.70 -7.60
CA VAL A 301 4.95 -15.74 -8.63
C VAL A 301 5.33 -15.14 -9.98
N VAL A 302 4.61 -14.11 -10.45
CA VAL A 302 4.86 -13.55 -11.79
C VAL A 302 6.18 -12.78 -11.87
N THR A 303 6.72 -12.35 -10.74
CA THR A 303 8.04 -11.70 -10.66
C THR A 303 9.17 -12.67 -10.28
N GLY A 304 8.91 -13.99 -10.28
CA GLY A 304 9.93 -15.02 -10.06
C GLY A 304 10.49 -15.09 -8.63
N GLN A 305 9.83 -14.45 -7.64
CA GLN A 305 10.25 -14.47 -6.24
C GLN A 305 9.82 -15.75 -5.49
N MET A 306 8.81 -16.42 -6.02
CA MET A 306 8.19 -17.62 -5.43
C MET A 306 7.68 -18.53 -6.55
N THR A 307 7.72 -19.85 -6.33
CA THR A 307 7.07 -20.78 -7.26
C THR A 307 5.55 -20.77 -7.05
N ARG A 308 4.81 -21.17 -8.08
CA ARG A 308 3.35 -21.27 -7.98
C ARG A 308 2.92 -22.33 -6.96
N GLU A 309 3.66 -23.42 -6.85
CA GLU A 309 3.44 -24.52 -5.90
C GLU A 309 3.63 -24.04 -4.45
N GLU A 310 4.69 -23.25 -4.19
CA GLU A 310 4.90 -22.61 -2.88
C GLU A 310 3.73 -21.68 -2.53
N ALA A 311 3.24 -20.89 -3.50
CA ALA A 311 2.11 -19.99 -3.31
C ALA A 311 0.80 -20.75 -2.99
N ILE A 312 0.52 -21.85 -3.71
CA ILE A 312 -0.63 -22.71 -3.43
C ILE A 312 -0.52 -23.33 -2.04
N ALA A 313 0.66 -23.81 -1.65
CA ALA A 313 0.89 -24.36 -0.32
C ALA A 313 0.66 -23.33 0.80
N CYS A 314 1.01 -22.05 0.56
CA CYS A 314 0.69 -20.96 1.47
C CYS A 314 -0.82 -20.71 1.59
N LEU A 315 -1.56 -20.73 0.47
CA LEU A 315 -3.01 -20.53 0.46
C LEU A 315 -3.79 -21.69 1.08
N ALA A 316 -3.22 -22.89 1.12
CA ALA A 316 -3.88 -24.06 1.70
C ALA A 316 -4.14 -23.93 3.22
N LYS A 317 -3.46 -23.02 3.90
CA LYS A 317 -3.66 -22.75 5.32
C LYS A 317 -4.25 -21.35 5.50
N PRO A 318 -5.16 -21.15 6.47
CA PRO A 318 -5.61 -19.80 6.79
C PRO A 318 -4.42 -18.96 7.28
N SER A 319 -4.41 -17.66 6.98
CA SER A 319 -3.34 -16.75 7.44
C SER A 319 -3.45 -16.43 8.92
N VAL A 320 -4.66 -16.52 9.45
CA VAL A 320 -5.01 -16.32 10.87
C VAL A 320 -5.89 -17.47 11.30
N SER A 321 -5.62 -18.07 12.48
CA SER A 321 -6.46 -19.12 13.03
C SER A 321 -7.84 -18.56 13.45
N GLU A 322 -8.81 -19.44 13.63
CA GLU A 322 -10.15 -19.02 14.09
C GLU A 322 -10.09 -18.40 15.48
N GLU A 323 -9.30 -18.98 16.38
CA GLU A 323 -9.13 -18.48 17.75
C GLU A 323 -8.49 -17.09 17.75
N GLU A 324 -7.42 -16.90 16.99
CA GLU A 324 -6.75 -15.60 16.84
C GLU A 324 -7.67 -14.57 16.21
N GLY A 325 -8.47 -14.96 15.22
CA GLY A 325 -9.45 -14.10 14.58
C GLY A 325 -10.55 -13.62 15.54
N CYS A 326 -11.08 -14.53 16.35
CA CYS A 326 -12.06 -14.19 17.40
C CYS A 326 -11.46 -13.25 18.46
N GLU A 327 -10.21 -13.46 18.84
CA GLU A 327 -9.54 -12.57 19.79
C GLU A 327 -9.33 -11.17 19.19
N MET A 328 -8.87 -11.08 17.93
CA MET A 328 -8.76 -9.78 17.25
C MET A 328 -10.12 -9.09 17.07
N PHE A 329 -11.20 -9.85 16.85
CA PHE A 329 -12.54 -9.30 16.77
C PHE A 329 -12.93 -8.55 18.06
N LYS A 330 -12.66 -9.15 19.23
CA LYS A 330 -12.86 -8.50 20.53
C LYS A 330 -11.98 -7.27 20.71
N GLN A 331 -10.70 -7.38 20.32
CA GLN A 331 -9.76 -6.26 20.43
C GLN A 331 -10.19 -5.09 19.55
N VAL A 332 -10.69 -5.34 18.32
CA VAL A 332 -11.19 -4.31 17.40
C VAL A 332 -12.49 -3.69 17.93
N ALA A 333 -13.44 -4.50 18.44
CA ALA A 333 -14.65 -3.97 19.05
C ALA A 333 -14.31 -3.04 20.23
N ASN A 334 -13.41 -3.48 21.12
CA ASN A 334 -12.94 -2.67 22.24
C ASN A 334 -12.23 -1.38 21.78
N TYR A 335 -11.35 -1.46 20.77
CA TYR A 335 -10.70 -0.28 20.20
C TYR A 335 -11.72 0.72 19.66
N LEU A 336 -12.74 0.24 18.96
CA LEU A 336 -13.83 1.06 18.41
C LEU A 336 -14.80 1.56 19.48
N ARG A 337 -14.71 1.06 20.72
CA ARG A 337 -15.61 1.34 21.84
C ARG A 337 -17.07 0.98 21.54
N ILE A 338 -17.26 -0.15 20.90
CA ILE A 338 -18.57 -0.76 20.62
C ILE A 338 -18.62 -2.16 21.21
N SER A 339 -19.81 -2.74 21.32
CA SER A 339 -19.93 -4.15 21.72
C SER A 339 -19.55 -5.10 20.58
N GLU A 340 -19.25 -6.35 20.92
CA GLU A 340 -18.99 -7.40 19.93
C GLU A 340 -20.25 -7.65 19.08
N GLU A 341 -21.45 -7.54 19.67
CA GLU A 341 -22.71 -7.68 18.95
C GLU A 341 -22.89 -6.56 17.92
N GLU A 342 -22.50 -5.31 18.23
CA GLU A 342 -22.54 -4.21 17.27
C GLU A 342 -21.56 -4.43 16.12
N LEU A 343 -20.34 -4.90 16.41
CA LEU A 343 -19.37 -5.25 15.35
C LEU A 343 -19.87 -6.41 14.49
N GLN A 344 -20.56 -7.41 15.12
CA GLN A 344 -21.18 -8.52 14.40
C GLN A 344 -22.30 -8.03 13.46
N LEU A 345 -23.10 -7.03 13.86
CA LEU A 345 -24.09 -6.43 12.96
C LEU A 345 -23.45 -5.85 11.70
N TYR A 346 -22.26 -5.22 11.83
CA TYR A 346 -21.53 -4.73 10.64
C TYR A 346 -20.93 -5.86 9.79
N PHE A 347 -20.61 -6.99 10.42
CA PHE A 347 -20.17 -8.17 9.71
C PHE A 347 -21.31 -8.81 8.90
N ASP A 348 -22.54 -8.87 9.44
CA ASP A 348 -23.68 -9.55 8.85
C ASP A 348 -24.51 -8.65 7.91
N MET A 349 -24.33 -7.32 7.96
CA MET A 349 -25.10 -6.39 7.14
C MET A 349 -24.87 -6.63 5.65
N PRO A 350 -25.79 -6.21 4.74
CA PRO A 350 -25.59 -6.27 3.30
C PRO A 350 -24.27 -5.60 2.86
N LEU A 351 -23.65 -6.13 1.81
CA LEU A 351 -22.43 -5.55 1.26
C LEU A 351 -22.70 -4.18 0.67
N GLY A 352 -22.00 -3.18 1.19
CA GLY A 352 -22.04 -1.81 0.67
C GLY A 352 -21.34 -1.71 -0.67
N LYS A 353 -21.76 -0.74 -1.48
CA LYS A 353 -21.18 -0.46 -2.78
C LYS A 353 -20.58 0.94 -2.79
N TYR A 354 -19.43 1.06 -3.41
CA TYR A 354 -18.79 2.35 -3.57
C TYR A 354 -19.69 3.36 -4.30
N GLN A 355 -20.49 2.90 -5.25
CA GLN A 355 -21.43 3.70 -6.03
C GLN A 355 -22.55 4.35 -5.21
N ASP A 356 -22.77 3.90 -3.96
CA ASP A 356 -23.77 4.47 -3.05
C ASP A 356 -23.30 5.81 -2.43
N TYR A 357 -22.06 6.18 -2.72
CA TYR A 357 -21.43 7.40 -2.20
C TYR A 357 -21.05 8.37 -3.30
N LYS A 358 -20.86 9.64 -2.95
CA LYS A 358 -20.31 10.65 -3.86
C LYS A 358 -18.81 10.40 -4.06
N HIS A 359 -18.32 10.73 -5.25
CA HIS A 359 -16.89 10.56 -5.60
C HIS A 359 -16.30 11.82 -6.21
N GLY A 360 -14.98 11.94 -6.05
CA GLY A 360 -14.20 12.96 -6.74
C GLY A 360 -14.04 12.66 -8.22
N ASN A 361 -13.96 13.72 -9.02
CA ASN A 361 -13.65 13.61 -10.43
C ASN A 361 -12.16 13.78 -10.68
N ILE A 362 -11.47 12.71 -11.06
CA ILE A 362 -10.04 12.72 -11.41
C ILE A 362 -9.79 12.70 -12.93
N TRP A 363 -10.85 12.78 -13.75
CA TRP A 363 -10.73 12.78 -15.20
C TRP A 363 -9.75 13.83 -15.74
N PRO A 364 -9.71 15.10 -15.23
CA PRO A 364 -8.74 16.08 -15.70
C PRO A 364 -7.27 15.67 -15.43
N ILE A 365 -7.01 15.00 -14.31
CA ILE A 365 -5.66 14.48 -13.98
C ILE A 365 -5.28 13.37 -14.97
N ASN A 366 -6.19 12.42 -15.21
CA ASN A 366 -5.96 11.32 -16.15
C ASN A 366 -5.73 11.82 -17.56
N LEU A 367 -6.48 12.84 -18.00
CA LEU A 367 -6.28 13.49 -19.29
C LEU A 367 -4.88 14.15 -19.36
N GLY A 368 -4.48 14.86 -18.31
CA GLY A 368 -3.16 15.48 -18.22
C GLY A 368 -2.03 14.45 -18.33
N ILE A 369 -2.15 13.32 -17.64
CA ILE A 369 -1.19 12.20 -17.72
C ILE A 369 -1.13 11.64 -19.15
N LYS A 370 -2.27 11.41 -19.79
CA LYS A 370 -2.32 10.96 -21.19
C LYS A 370 -1.63 11.94 -22.15
N ILE A 371 -1.87 13.23 -22.00
CA ILE A 371 -1.21 14.27 -22.81
C ILE A 371 0.31 14.26 -22.59
N MET A 372 0.78 14.18 -21.36
CA MET A 372 2.20 14.10 -21.03
C MET A 372 2.86 12.86 -21.64
N PHE A 373 2.14 11.74 -21.63
CA PHE A 373 2.59 10.49 -22.27
C PHE A 373 2.71 10.65 -23.79
N LEU A 374 1.69 11.20 -24.45
CA LEU A 374 1.70 11.47 -25.91
C LEU A 374 2.80 12.44 -26.33
N LEU A 375 3.15 13.41 -25.47
CA LEU A 375 4.24 14.36 -25.71
C LEU A 375 5.63 13.77 -25.43
N GLY A 376 5.73 12.48 -25.08
CA GLY A 376 7.00 11.82 -24.72
C GLY A 376 7.68 12.40 -23.48
N LYS A 377 6.98 13.26 -22.72
CA LYS A 377 7.48 13.86 -21.48
C LYS A 377 7.38 12.93 -20.29
N GLU A 378 6.61 11.88 -20.41
CA GLU A 378 6.50 10.82 -19.42
C GLU A 378 6.76 9.47 -20.08
N LYS A 379 7.83 8.79 -19.69
CA LYS A 379 8.08 7.41 -20.09
C LYS A 379 7.30 6.48 -19.17
N ARG A 380 6.83 5.33 -19.66
CA ARG A 380 6.18 4.27 -18.83
C ARG A 380 7.01 3.94 -17.59
N VAL A 381 8.33 3.92 -17.72
CA VAL A 381 9.26 3.71 -16.60
C VAL A 381 9.14 4.80 -15.51
N ARG A 382 8.81 6.05 -15.85
CA ARG A 382 8.55 7.09 -14.83
C ARG A 382 7.31 6.82 -14.00
N CYS A 383 6.29 6.19 -14.59
CA CYS A 383 5.10 5.77 -13.84
C CYS A 383 5.42 4.70 -12.79
N LEU A 384 6.44 3.89 -13.02
CA LEU A 384 6.90 2.87 -12.08
C LEU A 384 7.80 3.44 -10.96
N LEU A 385 8.50 4.54 -11.24
CA LEU A 385 9.44 5.18 -10.30
C LEU A 385 8.79 6.20 -9.37
N TYR A 386 7.76 6.88 -9.85
CA TYR A 386 7.03 7.89 -9.09
C TYR A 386 5.63 7.39 -8.81
N THR A 387 5.00 7.83 -7.72
CA THR A 387 3.60 7.52 -7.43
C THR A 387 2.72 7.98 -8.59
N SER A 388 2.70 7.18 -9.62
CA SER A 388 1.70 7.25 -10.67
C SER A 388 0.46 6.52 -10.19
N PRO A 389 -0.72 6.85 -10.73
CA PRO A 389 -1.88 6.00 -10.56
C PRO A 389 -1.48 4.54 -10.79
N SER A 390 -2.08 3.64 -10.02
CA SER A 390 -1.97 2.19 -10.24
C SER A 390 -2.02 1.90 -11.74
N PRO A 391 -1.32 0.89 -12.27
CA PRO A 391 -1.46 0.48 -13.67
C PRO A 391 -2.91 0.40 -14.15
N ARG A 392 -3.86 0.18 -13.24
CA ARG A 392 -5.30 0.23 -13.49
C ARG A 392 -5.83 1.62 -13.85
N ASP A 393 -5.23 2.68 -13.34
CA ASP A 393 -5.73 4.04 -13.57
C ASP A 393 -5.43 4.55 -14.98
N GLY A 394 -4.50 3.93 -15.69
CA GLY A 394 -4.09 4.27 -17.06
C GLY A 394 -4.65 3.37 -18.15
N LEU A 395 -5.10 2.15 -17.83
CA LEU A 395 -5.47 1.13 -18.82
C LEU A 395 -6.98 0.86 -18.95
N LEU A 396 -7.81 1.36 -18.04
CA LEU A 396 -9.27 1.11 -18.06
C LEU A 396 -10.08 2.22 -18.76
N SER A 397 -9.51 2.87 -19.75
CA SER A 397 -10.29 3.71 -20.69
C SER A 397 -10.23 3.11 -22.10
N ARG A 398 -10.90 2.00 -22.29
CA ARG A 398 -11.52 1.61 -23.55
C ARG A 398 -13.01 1.57 -23.35
#